data_999e90005cc3a9f6bbc94919d4d1b4db
#
_entry.id   999e90005cc3a9f6bbc94919d4d1b4db
#
_cell.length_a   1.000
_cell.length_b   1.000
_cell.length_c   1.000
_cell.angle_alpha   90.00
_cell.angle_beta   90.00
_cell.angle_gamma   90.00
#
_symmetry.space_group_name_H-M   'P 1'
#
loop_
_entity.id
_entity.type
_entity.pdbx_description
1 polymer ?
#
loop_
_entity_poly.entity_id
_entity_poly.type
_entity_poly.pdbx_seq_one_letter_code
_entity_poly.pdbx_strand_id
1 'polypeptide(L)'
;MATKKERALEVIEEKTALLWPMSDTLWDHPETGFHERYAAELYGKTLEQEGFQVERELAGIPTAFSGTYGQGGPVIGFLGEFDALPGLSQAAGADEKRPVEENGPGHGCGHNLLGVGSLAAAIALKHYLQDSGLPGTVKFFGCPAEEN
;
A
#
# COMPACT_ATOMS: atom_id res chain seq x y z
N MET A 1 -14.42 -26.29 8.00
CA MET A 1 -13.94 -25.46 6.88
C MET A 1 -13.93 -24.02 7.37
N ALA A 2 -12.81 -23.30 7.16
CA ALA A 2 -12.74 -21.88 7.46
C ALA A 2 -13.78 -21.09 6.64
N THR A 3 -14.37 -20.07 7.25
CA THR A 3 -15.26 -19.15 6.52
C THR A 3 -14.44 -18.33 5.52
N LYS A 4 -15.11 -17.71 4.55
CA LYS A 4 -14.47 -16.82 3.56
C LYS A 4 -13.69 -15.66 4.23
N LYS A 5 -14.23 -15.17 5.34
CA LYS A 5 -13.58 -14.12 6.15
C LYS A 5 -12.32 -14.65 6.85
N GLU A 6 -12.41 -15.81 7.44
CA GLU A 6 -11.26 -16.46 8.10
C GLU A 6 -10.13 -16.70 7.09
N ARG A 7 -10.45 -17.20 5.88
CA ARG A 7 -9.45 -17.41 4.84
C ARG A 7 -8.78 -16.11 4.40
N ALA A 8 -9.52 -15.01 4.27
CA ALA A 8 -8.93 -13.70 3.95
C ALA A 8 -7.96 -13.22 5.05
N LEU A 9 -8.31 -13.43 6.33
CA LEU A 9 -7.42 -13.10 7.44
C LEU A 9 -6.17 -13.99 7.46
N GLU A 10 -6.33 -15.30 7.20
CA GLU A 10 -5.19 -16.24 7.07
C GLU A 10 -4.21 -15.78 5.98
N VAL A 11 -4.71 -15.34 4.82
CA VAL A 11 -3.84 -14.80 3.74
C VAL A 11 -3.04 -13.60 4.22
N ILE A 12 -3.66 -12.67 4.96
CA ILE A 12 -2.96 -11.51 5.52
C ILE A 12 -1.86 -11.96 6.50
N GLU A 13 -2.15 -12.92 7.37
CA GLU A 13 -1.15 -13.49 8.29
C GLU A 13 0.00 -14.18 7.54
N GLU A 14 -0.30 -14.95 6.49
CA GLU A 14 0.71 -15.57 5.62
C GLU A 14 1.64 -14.53 4.96
N LYS A 15 1.15 -13.30 4.74
CA LYS A 15 1.89 -12.19 4.13
C LYS A 15 2.57 -11.26 5.13
N THR A 16 2.55 -11.56 6.41
CA THR A 16 3.14 -10.73 7.48
C THR A 16 4.61 -10.37 7.19
N ALA A 17 5.41 -11.35 6.72
CA ALA A 17 6.82 -11.14 6.39
C ALA A 17 7.06 -10.19 5.19
N LEU A 18 6.04 -9.92 4.40
CA LEU A 18 6.06 -8.92 3.32
C LEU A 18 5.54 -7.57 3.82
N LEU A 19 4.38 -7.58 4.48
CA LEU A 19 3.61 -6.36 4.78
C LEU A 19 4.24 -5.53 5.90
N TRP A 20 4.69 -6.14 7.00
CA TRP A 20 5.29 -5.41 8.11
C TRP A 20 6.58 -4.69 7.70
N PRO A 21 7.59 -5.37 7.09
CA PRO A 21 8.79 -4.68 6.65
C PRO A 21 8.52 -3.59 5.61
N MET A 22 7.47 -3.75 4.77
CA MET A 22 7.08 -2.73 3.81
C MET A 22 6.61 -1.45 4.51
N SER A 23 5.77 -1.57 5.54
CA SER A 23 5.32 -0.41 6.34
C SER A 23 6.48 0.26 7.08
N ASP A 24 7.39 -0.53 7.69
CA ASP A 24 8.56 -0.02 8.37
C ASP A 24 9.50 0.70 7.39
N THR A 25 9.69 0.14 6.19
CA THR A 25 10.50 0.77 5.14
C THR A 25 9.93 2.11 4.68
N LEU A 26 8.61 2.21 4.54
CA LEU A 26 7.95 3.50 4.22
C LEU A 26 8.14 4.51 5.35
N TRP A 27 8.03 4.08 6.61
CA TRP A 27 8.31 4.93 7.77
C TRP A 27 9.73 5.49 7.74
N ASP A 28 10.71 4.68 7.37
CA ASP A 28 12.13 5.05 7.33
C ASP A 28 12.49 5.92 6.10
N HIS A 29 11.61 5.95 5.07
CA HIS A 29 11.80 6.70 3.82
C HIS A 29 10.60 7.60 3.53
N PRO A 30 10.27 8.55 4.41
CA PRO A 30 9.09 9.39 4.22
C PRO A 30 9.31 10.39 3.08
N GLU A 31 8.38 10.44 2.14
CA GLU A 31 8.39 11.33 0.98
C GLU A 31 7.10 12.17 0.96
N THR A 32 7.24 13.47 0.71
CA THR A 32 6.07 14.37 0.64
C THR A 32 5.33 14.27 -0.68
N GLY A 33 4.11 14.77 -0.71
CA GLY A 33 3.22 14.69 -1.87
C GLY A 33 3.86 15.08 -3.20
N PHE A 34 3.59 14.31 -4.24
CA PHE A 34 4.17 14.32 -5.59
C PHE A 34 5.67 14.02 -5.69
N HIS A 35 6.32 13.68 -4.58
CA HIS A 35 7.74 13.29 -4.53
C HIS A 35 7.93 11.83 -4.08
N GLU A 36 6.87 11.08 -3.89
CA GLU A 36 6.81 9.71 -3.34
C GLU A 36 7.34 8.65 -4.33
N ARG A 37 8.52 8.87 -4.90
CA ARG A 37 9.09 7.99 -5.94
C ARG A 37 9.50 6.64 -5.40
N TYR A 38 10.12 6.62 -4.24
CA TYR A 38 10.53 5.39 -3.57
C TYR A 38 9.31 4.54 -3.18
N ALA A 39 8.34 5.20 -2.54
CA ALA A 39 7.10 4.54 -2.13
C ALA A 39 6.33 3.96 -3.33
N ALA A 40 6.11 4.75 -4.40
CA ALA A 40 5.43 4.30 -5.61
C ALA A 40 6.13 3.10 -6.27
N GLU A 41 7.47 3.11 -6.31
CA GLU A 41 8.24 1.98 -6.87
C GLU A 41 8.17 0.73 -5.97
N LEU A 42 8.20 0.88 -4.66
CA LEU A 42 8.05 -0.20 -3.70
C LEU A 42 6.68 -0.88 -3.84
N TYR A 43 5.60 -0.10 -3.89
CA TYR A 43 4.25 -0.62 -4.14
C TYR A 43 4.14 -1.29 -5.50
N GLY A 44 4.66 -0.66 -6.56
CA GLY A 44 4.60 -1.20 -7.91
C GLY A 44 5.27 -2.57 -8.00
N LYS A 45 6.50 -2.70 -7.48
CA LYS A 45 7.23 -3.98 -7.44
C LYS A 45 6.50 -5.04 -6.61
N THR A 46 5.94 -4.65 -5.47
CA THR A 46 5.21 -5.59 -4.61
C THR A 46 3.95 -6.09 -5.32
N LEU A 47 3.20 -5.22 -5.98
CA LEU A 47 2.03 -5.61 -6.77
C LEU A 47 2.41 -6.56 -7.91
N GLU A 48 3.50 -6.29 -8.64
CA GLU A 48 4.00 -7.17 -9.71
C GLU A 48 4.40 -8.56 -9.16
N GLN A 49 5.11 -8.61 -8.04
CA GLN A 49 5.47 -9.86 -7.35
C GLN A 49 4.24 -10.65 -6.89
N GLU A 50 3.18 -9.95 -6.49
CA GLU A 50 1.89 -10.54 -6.15
C GLU A 50 1.01 -10.86 -7.38
N GLY A 51 1.51 -10.65 -8.60
CA GLY A 51 0.86 -11.05 -9.85
C GLY A 51 -0.19 -10.06 -10.35
N PHE A 52 -0.17 -8.81 -9.89
CA PHE A 52 -0.97 -7.74 -10.48
C PHE A 52 -0.28 -7.18 -11.72
N GLN A 53 -1.07 -6.74 -12.69
CA GLN A 53 -0.58 -5.92 -13.81
C GLN A 53 -0.54 -4.47 -13.36
N VAL A 54 0.66 -3.87 -13.37
CA VAL A 54 0.88 -2.52 -12.87
C VAL A 54 0.93 -1.52 -14.02
N GLU A 55 0.16 -0.44 -13.88
CA GLU A 55 0.20 0.74 -14.73
C GLU A 55 0.73 1.91 -13.90
N ARG A 56 1.75 2.62 -14.40
CA ARG A 56 2.44 3.72 -13.74
C ARG A 56 2.12 5.05 -14.40
N GLU A 57 2.41 6.15 -13.70
CA GLU A 57 2.23 7.53 -14.18
C GLU A 57 0.79 7.82 -14.64
N LEU A 58 -0.18 7.34 -13.87
CA LEU A 58 -1.59 7.54 -14.19
C LEU A 58 -1.94 9.02 -14.29
N ALA A 59 -2.69 9.36 -15.33
CA ALA A 59 -3.11 10.74 -15.61
C ALA A 59 -1.95 11.75 -15.72
N GLY A 60 -0.72 11.28 -16.01
CA GLY A 60 0.47 12.11 -16.08
C GLY A 60 1.06 12.50 -14.72
N ILE A 61 0.60 11.87 -13.65
CA ILE A 61 1.15 12.04 -12.29
C ILE A 61 2.25 11.00 -12.08
N PRO A 62 3.52 11.38 -11.93
CA PRO A 62 4.66 10.45 -11.94
C PRO A 62 4.63 9.39 -10.82
N THR A 63 3.97 9.68 -9.71
CA THR A 63 3.89 8.80 -8.54
C THR A 63 2.54 8.10 -8.40
N ALA A 64 1.57 8.39 -9.28
CA ALA A 64 0.30 7.68 -9.31
C ALA A 64 0.41 6.37 -10.11
N PHE A 65 -0.18 5.30 -9.58
CA PHE A 65 -0.16 3.99 -10.23
C PHE A 65 -1.41 3.18 -9.92
N SER A 66 -1.65 2.13 -10.68
CA SER A 66 -2.63 1.11 -10.30
C SER A 66 -2.10 -0.30 -10.54
N GLY A 67 -2.56 -1.25 -9.76
CA GLY A 67 -2.38 -2.67 -9.97
C GLY A 67 -3.72 -3.35 -10.25
N THR A 68 -3.81 -4.16 -11.28
CA THR A 68 -5.05 -4.87 -11.65
C THR A 68 -4.82 -6.37 -11.65
N TYR A 69 -5.72 -7.11 -11.00
CA TYR A 69 -5.74 -8.57 -11.01
C TYR A 69 -7.13 -9.08 -11.38
N GLY A 70 -7.20 -10.17 -12.17
CA GLY A 70 -8.44 -10.81 -12.58
C GLY A 70 -9.11 -10.13 -13.78
N GLN A 71 -10.34 -10.53 -14.07
CA GLN A 71 -11.11 -9.98 -15.18
C GLN A 71 -12.62 -10.14 -14.94
N GLY A 72 -13.39 -9.29 -15.58
CA GLY A 72 -14.85 -9.29 -15.46
C GLY A 72 -15.34 -8.61 -14.18
N GLY A 73 -16.63 -8.67 -13.96
CA GLY A 73 -17.26 -8.08 -12.78
C GLY A 73 -17.52 -9.07 -11.65
N PRO A 74 -17.66 -8.59 -10.42
CA PRO A 74 -17.55 -7.19 -10.00
C PRO A 74 -16.12 -6.65 -10.06
N VAL A 75 -15.96 -5.33 -10.16
CA VAL A 75 -14.67 -4.63 -10.01
C VAL A 75 -14.63 -3.97 -8.65
N ILE A 76 -13.64 -4.33 -7.84
CA ILE A 76 -13.46 -3.79 -6.48
C ILE A 76 -12.12 -3.07 -6.43
N GLY A 77 -12.16 -1.77 -6.06
CA GLY A 77 -11.00 -0.91 -5.93
C GLY A 77 -10.60 -0.71 -4.46
N PHE A 78 -9.30 -0.71 -4.21
CA PHE A 78 -8.68 -0.34 -2.95
C PHE A 78 -7.82 0.90 -3.19
N LEU A 79 -7.93 1.88 -2.33
CA LEU A 79 -7.15 3.11 -2.37
C LEU A 79 -6.04 3.03 -1.33
N GLY A 80 -4.81 3.30 -1.72
CA GLY A 80 -3.65 3.34 -0.84
C GLY A 80 -2.96 4.70 -0.94
N GLU A 81 -2.97 5.45 0.13
CA GLU A 81 -2.22 6.68 0.32
C GLU A 81 -0.84 6.34 0.85
N PHE A 82 0.17 7.15 0.54
CA PHE A 82 1.56 6.85 0.91
C PHE A 82 2.47 8.08 1.03
N ASP A 83 1.92 9.29 0.93
CA ASP A 83 2.64 10.53 1.17
C ASP A 83 2.86 10.78 2.67
N ALA A 84 3.90 11.53 2.98
CA ALA A 84 4.28 11.97 4.31
C ALA A 84 4.09 13.47 4.47
N LEU A 85 3.95 13.91 5.70
CA LEU A 85 3.78 15.32 6.07
C LEU A 85 5.16 15.99 6.30
N PRO A 86 5.36 17.23 5.83
CA PRO A 86 6.57 17.98 6.11
C PRO A 86 6.69 18.32 7.60
N GLY A 87 7.90 18.32 8.12
CA GLY A 87 8.19 18.73 9.50
C GLY A 87 7.80 17.72 10.58
N LEU A 88 7.35 16.51 10.21
CA LEU A 88 6.92 15.47 11.13
C LEU A 88 7.88 14.30 11.25
N SER A 89 9.16 14.51 10.93
CA SER A 89 10.20 13.50 11.12
C SER A 89 10.21 12.99 12.55
N GLN A 90 10.21 11.66 12.72
CA GLN A 90 10.12 11.01 14.03
C GLN A 90 10.84 9.67 14.02
N ALA A 91 11.64 9.42 15.04
CA ALA A 91 12.28 8.13 15.24
C ALA A 91 11.25 7.07 15.62
N ALA A 92 11.35 5.89 15.02
CA ALA A 92 10.48 4.76 15.34
C ALA A 92 10.62 4.36 16.83
N GLY A 93 9.50 4.00 17.45
CA GLY A 93 9.44 3.53 18.83
C GLY A 93 9.73 4.60 19.90
N ALA A 94 9.84 5.89 19.54
CA ALA A 94 10.02 6.96 20.50
C ALA A 94 8.65 7.46 21.02
N ASP A 95 8.54 7.60 22.32
CA ASP A 95 7.39 8.14 23.03
C ASP A 95 7.49 9.67 23.30
N GLU A 96 8.54 10.29 22.80
CA GLU A 96 8.81 11.72 22.85
C GLU A 96 9.12 12.27 21.46
N LYS A 97 9.05 13.59 21.28
CA LYS A 97 9.48 14.23 20.02
C LYS A 97 10.98 13.99 19.81
N ARG A 98 11.30 13.17 18.84
CA ARG A 98 12.68 12.81 18.48
C ARG A 98 12.83 12.72 16.95
N PRO A 99 12.97 13.86 16.26
CA PRO A 99 13.14 13.85 14.81
C PRO A 99 14.41 13.12 14.41
N VAL A 100 14.35 12.35 13.33
CA VAL A 100 15.54 11.75 12.68
C VAL A 100 16.25 12.83 11.87
N GLU A 101 15.47 13.71 11.23
CA GLU A 101 15.93 14.85 10.46
C GLU A 101 15.19 16.11 10.94
N GLU A 102 15.91 17.16 11.30
CA GLU A 102 15.30 18.40 11.77
C GLU A 102 14.46 19.04 10.64
N ASN A 103 13.17 19.28 10.91
CA ASN A 103 12.16 19.72 9.94
C ASN A 103 11.95 18.78 8.74
N GLY A 104 12.49 17.55 8.77
CA GLY A 104 12.27 16.53 7.74
C GLY A 104 10.84 15.99 7.72
N PRO A 105 10.46 15.27 6.65
CA PRO A 105 9.14 14.66 6.53
C PRO A 105 8.96 13.47 7.49
N GLY A 106 7.70 13.10 7.73
CA GLY A 106 7.36 11.92 8.53
C GLY A 106 5.90 11.51 8.38
N HIS A 107 5.62 10.25 8.66
CA HIS A 107 4.29 9.65 8.52
C HIS A 107 3.37 9.95 9.72
N GLY A 108 3.14 11.24 10.00
CA GLY A 108 2.28 11.68 11.10
C GLY A 108 0.80 11.33 10.92
N CYS A 109 0.32 11.17 9.69
CA CYS A 109 -1.04 10.70 9.38
C CYS A 109 -1.12 9.16 9.32
N GLY A 110 0.01 8.45 9.24
CA GLY A 110 0.03 6.99 9.23
C GLY A 110 -0.19 6.36 7.86
N HIS A 111 0.06 7.06 6.76
CA HIS A 111 -0.11 6.54 5.40
C HIS A 111 0.81 5.33 5.11
N ASN A 112 1.94 5.21 5.79
CA ASN A 112 2.77 4.00 5.75
C ASN A 112 2.01 2.74 6.21
N LEU A 113 1.07 2.87 7.14
CA LEU A 113 0.19 1.78 7.60
C LEU A 113 -1.07 1.65 6.73
N LEU A 114 -1.71 2.78 6.40
CA LEU A 114 -2.96 2.81 5.65
C LEU A 114 -2.80 2.19 4.26
N GLY A 115 -1.79 2.63 3.51
CA GLY A 115 -1.53 2.11 2.17
C GLY A 115 -1.19 0.63 2.16
N VAL A 116 -0.35 0.16 3.11
CA VAL A 116 -0.01 -1.27 3.25
C VAL A 116 -1.22 -2.10 3.69
N GLY A 117 -2.07 -1.57 4.57
CA GLY A 117 -3.32 -2.21 4.96
C GLY A 117 -4.29 -2.37 3.78
N SER A 118 -4.42 -1.35 2.94
CA SER A 118 -5.19 -1.42 1.69
C SER A 118 -4.61 -2.45 0.70
N LEU A 119 -3.28 -2.51 0.58
CA LEU A 119 -2.61 -3.53 -0.25
C LEU A 119 -2.87 -4.94 0.28
N ALA A 120 -2.81 -5.15 1.59
CA ALA A 120 -3.12 -6.42 2.23
C ALA A 120 -4.54 -6.89 1.88
N ALA A 121 -5.52 -5.98 1.92
CA ALA A 121 -6.90 -6.26 1.54
C ALA A 121 -7.05 -6.62 0.05
N ALA A 122 -6.33 -5.93 -0.84
CA ALA A 122 -6.31 -6.25 -2.27
C ALA A 122 -5.70 -7.64 -2.53
N ILE A 123 -4.60 -7.98 -1.87
CA ILE A 123 -3.97 -9.31 -1.93
C ILE A 123 -4.92 -10.40 -1.41
N ALA A 124 -5.56 -10.17 -0.27
CA ALA A 124 -6.52 -11.12 0.30
C ALA A 124 -7.70 -11.38 -0.65
N LEU A 125 -8.26 -10.33 -1.27
CA LEU A 125 -9.34 -10.49 -2.25
C LEU A 125 -8.86 -11.22 -3.51
N LYS A 126 -7.65 -10.95 -3.99
CA LYS A 126 -7.04 -11.71 -5.10
C LYS A 126 -7.01 -13.20 -4.79
N HIS A 127 -6.49 -13.58 -3.63
CA HIS A 127 -6.45 -15.00 -3.21
C HIS A 127 -7.85 -15.59 -3.08
N TYR A 128 -8.82 -14.83 -2.58
CA TYR A 128 -10.20 -15.28 -2.54
C TYR A 128 -10.76 -15.59 -3.93
N LEU A 129 -10.49 -14.76 -4.94
CA LEU A 129 -10.91 -15.04 -6.32
C LEU A 129 -10.22 -16.28 -6.88
N GLN A 130 -8.92 -16.46 -6.60
CA GLN A 130 -8.16 -17.65 -7.00
C GLN A 130 -8.75 -18.93 -6.39
N ASP A 131 -8.95 -18.94 -5.07
CA ASP A 131 -9.42 -20.13 -4.32
C ASP A 131 -10.87 -20.49 -4.68
N SER A 132 -11.70 -19.49 -4.97
CA SER A 132 -13.13 -19.71 -5.28
C SER A 132 -13.41 -19.98 -6.75
N GLY A 133 -12.48 -19.64 -7.64
CA GLY A 133 -12.69 -19.69 -9.10
C GLY A 133 -13.76 -18.71 -9.60
N LEU A 134 -14.15 -17.72 -8.78
CA LEU A 134 -15.16 -16.73 -9.16
C LEU A 134 -14.55 -15.66 -10.09
N PRO A 135 -15.32 -15.17 -11.06
CA PRO A 135 -14.90 -14.00 -11.84
C PRO A 135 -14.91 -12.75 -10.98
N GLY A 136 -14.04 -11.82 -11.31
CA GLY A 136 -13.95 -10.52 -10.64
C GLY A 136 -12.64 -9.84 -10.95
N THR A 137 -12.61 -8.54 -10.72
CA THR A 137 -11.41 -7.72 -10.88
C THR A 137 -11.09 -7.01 -9.57
N VAL A 138 -9.85 -7.13 -9.14
CA VAL A 138 -9.29 -6.38 -8.02
C VAL A 138 -8.43 -5.27 -8.59
N LYS A 139 -8.67 -4.03 -8.17
CA LYS A 139 -7.81 -2.89 -8.49
C LYS A 139 -7.25 -2.28 -7.21
N PHE A 140 -5.95 -2.07 -7.18
CA PHE A 140 -5.29 -1.24 -6.19
C PHE A 140 -4.89 0.07 -6.86
N PHE A 141 -5.20 1.19 -6.24
CA PHE A 141 -4.79 2.51 -6.69
C PHE A 141 -3.83 3.11 -5.70
N GLY A 142 -2.62 3.44 -6.15
CA GLY A 142 -1.70 4.27 -5.40
C GLY A 142 -2.07 5.73 -5.59
N CYS A 143 -2.49 6.37 -4.49
CA CYS A 143 -3.01 7.73 -4.44
C CYS A 143 -1.95 8.64 -3.82
N PRO A 144 -1.16 9.37 -4.64
CA PRO A 144 -0.16 10.31 -4.14
C PRO A 144 -0.79 11.60 -3.66
N ALA A 145 -0.07 12.32 -2.78
CA ALA A 145 -0.35 13.69 -2.39
C ALA A 145 -1.76 13.91 -1.78
N GLU A 146 -2.20 13.00 -0.93
CA GLU A 146 -3.51 13.11 -0.25
C GLU A 146 -3.53 14.33 0.68
N GLU A 147 -2.39 14.66 1.28
CA GLU A 147 -2.22 15.75 2.24
C GLU A 147 -2.06 17.16 1.60
N ASN A 148 -2.17 17.30 0.27
CA ASN A 148 -1.97 18.58 -0.44
C ASN A 148 -3.28 19.20 -0.92
#